data_47c054971015cd46f187963c402a9b0a
#
_entry.id   47c054971015cd46f187963c402a9b0a
#
_cell.length_a   1.000
_cell.length_b   1.000
_cell.length_c   1.000
_cell.angle_alpha   90.00
_cell.angle_beta   90.00
_cell.angle_gamma   90.00
#
_symmetry.space_group_name_H-M   'P 1'
#
loop_
_entity.id
_entity.type
_entity.pdbx_description
1 polymer ?
#
loop_
_entity_poly.entity_id
_entity_poly.type
_entity_poly.pdbx_seq_one_letter_code
_entity_poly.pdbx_strand_id
1 'polypeptide(L)'
;MVVVLWNVEVDMALFGVAQITQNAVLHITEKQTNNIIMTKAEIVTEIAAKTGFEKQVVMQVVEGMMETIKASMINGDEVFLRGFGSFIIKHRAEKTARNISKNTTMIIPAHNIPAFRPAKSFVEKLK
;
A
#
# COMPACT_ATOMS: atom_id res chain seq x y z
N MET A 1 16.21 1.67 49.23
CA MET A 1 15.82 0.25 49.11
C MET A 1 14.31 0.08 48.94
N VAL A 2 13.50 0.74 49.75
CA VAL A 2 12.03 0.64 49.68
C VAL A 2 11.46 1.18 48.35
N VAL A 3 12.06 2.22 47.77
CA VAL A 3 11.66 2.80 46.50
C VAL A 3 11.91 1.87 45.29
N VAL A 4 12.99 1.07 45.35
CA VAL A 4 13.33 0.11 44.28
C VAL A 4 12.37 -1.09 44.33
N LEU A 5 11.99 -1.56 45.54
CA LEU A 5 10.98 -2.62 45.71
C LEU A 5 9.58 -2.17 45.25
N TRP A 6 9.25 -0.92 45.46
CA TRP A 6 7.99 -0.34 45.03
C TRP A 6 7.86 -0.24 43.50
N ASN A 7 8.94 0.13 42.83
CA ASN A 7 9.01 0.15 41.36
C ASN A 7 8.88 -1.26 40.75
N VAL A 8 9.45 -2.28 41.41
CA VAL A 8 9.36 -3.67 40.94
C VAL A 8 7.92 -4.20 41.06
N GLU A 9 7.23 -3.88 42.16
CA GLU A 9 5.83 -4.30 42.35
C GLU A 9 4.87 -3.62 41.36
N VAL A 10 5.07 -2.34 41.11
CA VAL A 10 4.26 -1.59 40.10
C VAL A 10 4.56 -2.09 38.69
N ASP A 11 5.82 -2.41 38.37
CA ASP A 11 6.20 -2.97 37.08
C ASP A 11 5.57 -4.34 36.83
N MET A 12 5.48 -5.22 37.87
CA MET A 12 4.82 -6.49 37.73
C MET A 12 3.31 -6.41 37.52
N ALA A 13 2.62 -5.46 38.16
CA ALA A 13 1.20 -5.25 38.01
C ALA A 13 0.84 -4.62 36.64
N LEU A 14 1.73 -3.80 36.08
CA LEU A 14 1.55 -3.11 34.80
C LEU A 14 2.27 -3.78 33.62
N PHE A 15 2.99 -4.88 33.84
CA PHE A 15 3.81 -5.54 32.83
C PHE A 15 3.04 -5.93 31.56
N GLY A 16 1.81 -6.41 31.70
CA GLY A 16 0.95 -6.73 30.55
C GLY A 16 0.50 -5.50 29.75
N VAL A 17 0.22 -4.41 30.44
CA VAL A 17 -0.22 -3.14 29.79
C VAL A 17 0.96 -2.39 29.19
N ALA A 18 2.13 -2.37 29.85
CA ALA A 18 3.34 -1.74 29.36
C ALA A 18 3.88 -2.43 28.09
N GLN A 19 3.78 -3.74 28.00
CA GLN A 19 4.17 -4.51 26.79
C GLN A 19 3.26 -4.21 25.60
N ILE A 20 1.97 -4.10 25.83
CA ILE A 20 1.00 -3.74 24.76
C ILE A 20 1.26 -2.33 24.27
N THR A 21 1.56 -1.41 25.18
CA THR A 21 1.86 0.00 24.83
C THR A 21 3.21 0.12 24.10
N GLN A 22 4.21 -0.62 24.52
CA GLN A 22 5.52 -0.62 23.87
C GLN A 22 5.46 -1.23 22.47
N ASN A 23 4.71 -2.30 22.28
CA ASN A 23 4.51 -2.88 20.95
C ASN A 23 3.72 -1.95 20.03
N ALA A 24 2.73 -1.24 20.55
CA ALA A 24 2.00 -0.24 19.79
C ALA A 24 2.87 0.98 19.44
N VAL A 25 3.69 1.45 20.38
CA VAL A 25 4.65 2.56 20.16
C VAL A 25 5.77 2.15 19.21
N LEU A 26 6.30 0.93 19.32
CA LEU A 26 7.29 0.38 18.38
C LEU A 26 6.71 0.29 16.97
N HIS A 27 5.47 -0.16 16.85
CA HIS A 27 4.78 -0.21 15.55
C HIS A 27 4.55 1.19 14.95
N ILE A 28 4.29 2.19 15.79
CA ILE A 28 4.16 3.58 15.37
C ILE A 28 5.53 4.18 15.03
N THR A 29 6.55 3.86 15.82
CA THR A 29 7.91 4.39 15.63
C THR A 29 8.60 3.79 14.40
N GLU A 30 8.41 2.50 14.14
CA GLU A 30 8.87 1.87 12.89
C GLU A 30 8.18 2.46 11.66
N LYS A 31 6.92 2.85 11.81
CA LYS A 31 6.16 3.51 10.74
C LYS A 31 6.66 4.92 10.42
N GLN A 32 7.32 5.60 11.36
CA GLN A 32 7.82 6.96 11.16
C GLN A 32 9.27 7.05 10.64
N THR A 33 10.08 6.02 10.85
CA THR A 33 11.51 6.05 10.51
C THR A 33 11.87 5.45 9.15
N ASN A 34 11.00 4.63 8.59
CA ASN A 34 11.17 4.08 7.25
C ASN A 34 10.18 4.75 6.32
N ASN A 35 10.62 5.17 5.16
CA ASN A 35 9.77 5.57 4.03
C ASN A 35 8.84 4.39 3.69
N ILE A 36 7.73 4.26 4.42
CA ILE A 36 6.94 3.03 4.45
C ILE A 36 6.12 2.95 3.19
N ILE A 37 6.62 2.15 2.30
CA ILE A 37 5.83 1.64 1.19
C ILE A 37 4.83 0.65 1.80
N MET A 38 3.57 1.02 1.85
CA MET A 38 2.51 0.16 2.32
C MET A 38 2.34 -1.04 1.40
N THR A 39 2.59 -2.23 1.91
CA THR A 39 2.50 -3.47 1.14
C THR A 39 1.07 -4.01 1.10
N LYS A 40 0.79 -4.90 0.15
CA LYS A 40 -0.51 -5.60 0.06
C LYS A 40 -0.88 -6.28 1.39
N ALA A 41 0.08 -6.91 2.05
CA ALA A 41 -0.15 -7.59 3.32
C ALA A 41 -0.55 -6.62 4.45
N GLU A 42 0.02 -5.43 4.48
CA GLU A 42 -0.34 -4.39 5.45
C GLU A 42 -1.73 -3.82 5.18
N ILE A 43 -2.07 -3.59 3.91
CA ILE A 43 -3.42 -3.17 3.51
C ILE A 43 -4.46 -4.19 3.98
N VAL A 44 -4.23 -5.48 3.74
CA VAL A 44 -5.11 -6.56 4.18
C VAL A 44 -5.24 -6.59 5.70
N THR A 45 -4.14 -6.43 6.43
CA THR A 45 -4.16 -6.39 7.89
C THR A 45 -4.96 -5.21 8.43
N GLU A 46 -4.79 -4.05 7.84
CA GLU A 46 -5.51 -2.84 8.23
C GLU A 46 -7.01 -2.94 7.93
N ILE A 47 -7.38 -3.47 6.76
CA ILE A 47 -8.79 -3.70 6.41
C ILE A 47 -9.43 -4.72 7.35
N ALA A 48 -8.76 -5.84 7.63
CA ALA A 48 -9.23 -6.86 8.55
C ALA A 48 -9.47 -6.28 9.97
N ALA A 49 -8.57 -5.44 10.45
CA ALA A 49 -8.72 -4.76 11.74
C ALA A 49 -9.91 -3.79 11.76
N LYS A 50 -10.15 -3.06 10.67
CA LYS A 50 -11.26 -2.08 10.57
C LYS A 50 -12.62 -2.73 10.37
N THR A 51 -12.69 -3.83 9.65
CA THR A 51 -13.95 -4.48 9.26
C THR A 51 -14.33 -5.65 10.15
N GLY A 52 -13.37 -6.24 10.86
CA GLY A 52 -13.56 -7.43 11.66
C GLY A 52 -13.60 -8.74 10.86
N PHE A 53 -13.35 -8.69 9.56
CA PHE A 53 -13.28 -9.88 8.73
C PHE A 53 -11.95 -10.61 8.91
N GLU A 54 -11.96 -11.92 8.68
CA GLU A 54 -10.75 -12.73 8.72
C GLU A 54 -9.75 -12.32 7.63
N LYS A 55 -8.47 -12.28 7.98
CA LYS A 55 -7.38 -11.89 7.06
C LYS A 55 -7.39 -12.64 5.73
N GLN A 56 -7.68 -13.96 5.78
CA GLN A 56 -7.73 -14.77 4.56
C GLN A 56 -8.83 -14.33 3.61
N VAL A 57 -10.01 -14.03 4.14
CA VAL A 57 -11.14 -13.54 3.36
C VAL A 57 -10.82 -12.19 2.73
N VAL A 58 -10.25 -11.27 3.52
CA VAL A 58 -9.83 -9.95 3.02
C VAL A 58 -8.77 -10.07 1.94
N MET A 59 -7.80 -10.97 2.12
CA MET A 59 -6.77 -11.24 1.11
C MET A 59 -7.36 -11.70 -0.21
N GLN A 60 -8.28 -12.65 -0.18
CA GLN A 60 -8.97 -13.16 -1.38
C GLN A 60 -9.76 -12.06 -2.09
N VAL A 61 -10.47 -11.21 -1.34
CA VAL A 61 -11.23 -10.09 -1.90
C VAL A 61 -10.31 -9.07 -2.57
N VAL A 62 -9.21 -8.70 -1.92
CA VAL A 62 -8.22 -7.75 -2.46
C VAL A 62 -7.54 -8.31 -3.71
N GLU A 63 -7.16 -9.57 -3.70
CA GLU A 63 -6.58 -10.24 -4.88
C GLU A 63 -7.60 -10.33 -6.02
N GLY A 64 -8.83 -10.73 -5.73
CA GLY A 64 -9.91 -10.77 -6.70
C GLY A 64 -10.19 -9.41 -7.34
N MET A 65 -10.17 -8.34 -6.55
CA MET A 65 -10.29 -6.97 -7.06
C MET A 65 -9.17 -6.61 -8.04
N MET A 66 -7.92 -6.89 -7.67
CA MET A 66 -6.76 -6.60 -8.54
C MET A 66 -6.80 -7.41 -9.84
N GLU A 67 -7.17 -8.69 -9.76
CA GLU A 67 -7.29 -9.56 -10.95
C GLU A 67 -8.42 -9.08 -11.87
N THR A 68 -9.56 -8.71 -11.32
CA THR A 68 -10.69 -8.18 -12.08
C THR A 68 -10.32 -6.89 -12.81
N ILE A 69 -9.64 -5.97 -12.12
CA ILE A 69 -9.16 -4.71 -12.73
C ILE A 69 -8.17 -5.00 -13.86
N LYS A 70 -7.21 -5.91 -13.65
CA LYS A 70 -6.26 -6.32 -14.70
C LYS A 70 -6.97 -6.92 -15.90
N ALA A 71 -7.90 -7.82 -15.68
CA ALA A 71 -8.66 -8.47 -16.76
C ALA A 71 -9.46 -7.45 -17.58
N SER A 72 -10.14 -6.51 -16.93
CA SER A 72 -10.86 -5.44 -17.62
C SER A 72 -9.94 -4.59 -18.48
N MET A 73 -8.79 -4.20 -17.95
CA MET A 73 -7.81 -3.38 -18.68
C MET A 73 -7.17 -4.12 -19.87
N ILE A 74 -6.94 -5.42 -19.74
CA ILE A 74 -6.46 -6.27 -20.85
C ILE A 74 -7.49 -6.31 -21.99
N ASN A 75 -8.78 -6.35 -21.66
CA ASN A 75 -9.86 -6.29 -22.63
C ASN A 75 -10.05 -4.92 -23.29
N GLY A 76 -9.37 -3.89 -22.78
CA GLY A 76 -9.46 -2.52 -23.27
C GLY A 76 -10.45 -1.64 -22.53
N ASP A 77 -11.04 -2.13 -21.45
CA ASP A 77 -12.00 -1.40 -20.65
C ASP A 77 -11.31 -0.59 -19.54
N GLU A 78 -11.72 0.65 -19.38
CA GLU A 78 -11.27 1.47 -18.26
C GLU A 78 -12.11 1.21 -17.02
N VAL A 79 -11.46 1.17 -15.83
CA VAL A 79 -12.14 0.92 -14.56
C VAL A 79 -12.29 2.21 -13.77
N PHE A 80 -13.51 2.56 -13.46
CA PHE A 80 -13.87 3.77 -12.73
C PHE A 80 -14.25 3.44 -11.28
N LEU A 81 -13.47 3.93 -10.32
CA LEU A 81 -13.77 3.82 -8.88
C LEU A 81 -14.12 5.20 -8.34
N ARG A 82 -15.42 5.42 -8.14
CA ARG A 82 -15.93 6.72 -7.67
C ARG A 82 -15.31 7.12 -6.33
N GLY A 83 -14.76 8.33 -6.27
CA GLY A 83 -14.14 8.86 -5.06
C GLY A 83 -12.68 8.45 -4.84
N PHE A 84 -12.19 7.43 -5.56
CA PHE A 84 -10.82 6.97 -5.48
C PHE A 84 -9.99 7.37 -6.70
N GLY A 85 -10.46 7.00 -7.88
CA GLY A 85 -9.78 7.29 -9.14
C GLY A 85 -10.22 6.36 -10.25
N SER A 86 -9.52 6.39 -11.35
CA SER A 86 -9.74 5.54 -12.51
C SER A 86 -8.45 4.92 -13.01
N PHE A 87 -8.55 3.67 -13.39
CA PHE A 87 -7.49 2.96 -14.11
C PHE A 87 -7.76 3.15 -15.60
N ILE A 88 -6.88 3.87 -16.28
CA ILE A 88 -7.00 4.24 -17.68
C ILE A 88 -5.91 3.59 -18.51
N ILE A 89 -6.17 3.43 -19.80
CA ILE A 89 -5.20 2.91 -20.76
C ILE A 89 -4.61 4.08 -21.53
N LYS A 90 -3.28 4.27 -21.42
CA LYS A 90 -2.55 5.28 -22.19
C LYS A 90 -1.84 4.64 -23.37
N HIS A 91 -2.10 5.17 -24.54
CA HIS A 91 -1.35 4.80 -25.74
C HIS A 91 0.00 5.53 -25.76
N ARG A 92 1.08 4.78 -25.88
CA ARG A 92 2.43 5.30 -26.10
C ARG A 92 2.83 5.11 -27.54
N ALA A 93 3.12 6.22 -28.20
CA ALA A 93 3.64 6.20 -29.58
C ALA A 93 5.03 5.56 -29.63
N GLU A 94 5.39 5.07 -30.79
CA GLU A 94 6.73 4.56 -31.06
C GLU A 94 7.78 5.62 -30.73
N LYS A 95 8.84 5.19 -30.07
CA LYS A 95 9.99 6.05 -29.70
C LYS A 95 11.30 5.41 -30.08
N THR A 96 12.18 6.25 -30.62
CA THR A 96 13.57 5.89 -30.82
C THR A 96 14.36 6.15 -29.55
N ALA A 97 14.87 5.11 -28.92
CA ALA A 97 15.74 5.20 -27.74
C ALA A 97 17.18 4.88 -28.11
N ARG A 98 18.13 5.66 -27.60
CA ARG A 98 19.56 5.41 -27.77
C ARG A 98 20.09 4.64 -26.55
N ASN A 99 20.65 3.48 -26.81
CA ASN A 99 21.36 2.74 -25.77
C ASN A 99 22.77 3.32 -25.62
N ILE A 100 23.00 4.05 -24.53
CA ILE A 100 24.26 4.77 -24.28
C ILE A 100 25.44 3.79 -24.13
N SER A 101 25.20 2.63 -23.51
CA SER A 101 26.27 1.63 -23.26
C SER A 101 26.75 0.92 -24.53
N LYS A 102 25.83 0.71 -25.49
CA LYS A 102 26.13 -0.02 -26.74
C LYS A 102 26.18 0.87 -27.97
N ASN A 103 25.97 2.18 -27.81
CA ASN A 103 25.88 3.18 -28.88
C ASN A 103 24.99 2.77 -30.06
N THR A 104 23.94 1.97 -29.78
CA THR A 104 22.97 1.47 -30.75
C THR A 104 21.63 2.18 -30.57
N THR A 105 20.94 2.38 -31.68
CA THR A 105 19.58 2.92 -31.70
C THR A 105 18.60 1.75 -31.57
N MET A 106 17.68 1.84 -30.61
CA MET A 106 16.64 0.85 -30.39
C MET A 106 15.27 1.49 -30.62
N ILE A 107 14.46 0.88 -31.44
CA ILE A 107 13.08 1.32 -31.69
C ILE A 107 12.18 0.62 -30.67
N ILE A 108 11.51 1.41 -29.84
CA ILE A 108 10.47 0.92 -28.92
C ILE A 108 9.14 1.05 -29.67
N PRO A 109 8.47 -0.06 -30.00
CA PRO A 109 7.21 -0.02 -30.73
C PRO A 109 6.10 0.66 -29.92
N ALA A 110 5.10 1.18 -30.61
CA ALA A 110 3.90 1.70 -29.99
C ALA A 110 3.22 0.64 -29.12
N HIS A 111 2.83 0.99 -27.92
CA HIS A 111 2.20 0.06 -26.95
C HIS A 111 1.25 0.78 -26.01
N ASN A 112 0.33 0.02 -25.43
CA ASN A 112 -0.58 0.53 -24.42
C ASN A 112 -0.01 0.26 -23.04
N ILE A 113 -0.12 1.23 -22.14
CA ILE A 113 0.28 1.11 -20.74
C ILE A 113 -0.90 1.39 -19.80
N PRO A 114 -1.03 0.65 -18.70
CA PRO A 114 -1.98 1.00 -17.66
C PRO A 114 -1.51 2.25 -16.91
N ALA A 115 -2.45 3.11 -16.54
CA ALA A 115 -2.18 4.29 -15.74
C ALA A 115 -3.29 4.50 -14.72
N PHE A 116 -2.94 5.08 -13.58
CA PHE A 116 -3.89 5.46 -12.54
C PHE A 116 -4.10 6.98 -12.58
N ARG A 117 -5.35 7.40 -12.63
CA ARG A 117 -5.77 8.79 -12.55
C ARG A 117 -6.55 9.01 -11.26
N PRO A 118 -6.00 9.70 -10.27
CA PRO A 118 -6.68 9.91 -9.00
C PRO A 118 -7.91 10.81 -9.15
N ALA A 119 -8.92 10.60 -8.31
CA ALA A 119 -10.09 11.47 -8.24
C ALA A 119 -9.71 12.84 -7.67
N LYS A 120 -10.40 13.90 -8.09
CA LYS A 120 -10.15 15.27 -7.58
C LYS A 120 -10.28 15.37 -6.06
N SER A 121 -11.29 14.74 -5.48
CA SER A 121 -11.49 14.67 -4.04
C SER A 121 -10.34 13.99 -3.28
N PHE A 122 -9.67 13.04 -3.92
CA PHE A 122 -8.50 12.38 -3.35
C PHE A 122 -7.26 13.30 -3.41
N VAL A 123 -7.05 13.98 -4.52
CA VAL A 123 -5.95 14.94 -4.69
C VAL A 123 -6.05 16.11 -3.72
N GLU A 124 -7.26 16.62 -3.48
CA GLU A 124 -7.50 17.72 -2.54
C GLU A 124 -7.16 17.37 -1.10
N LYS A 125 -7.32 16.10 -0.71
CA LYS A 125 -6.95 15.61 0.63
C LYS A 125 -5.44 15.46 0.84
N LEU A 126 -4.65 15.47 -0.23
CA LEU A 126 -3.19 15.35 -0.17
C LEU A 126 -2.49 16.72 -0.15
N LYS A 127 -3.20 17.80 -0.40
CA LYS A 127 -2.70 19.17 -0.31
C LYS A 127 -2.73 19.67 1.14
#